data_867b91324349de9bab21f7ded05f63e2
#
_entry.id   867b91324349de9bab21f7ded05f63e2
#
_cell.length_a   1.000
_cell.length_b   1.000
_cell.length_c   1.000
_cell.angle_alpha   90.00
_cell.angle_beta   90.00
_cell.angle_gamma   90.00
#
_symmetry.space_group_name_H-M   'P 1'
#
loop_
_entity.id
_entity.type
_entity.pdbx_description
1 polymer ?
#
loop_
_entity_poly.entity_id
_entity_poly.type
_entity_poly.pdbx_seq_one_letter_code
_entity_poly.pdbx_strand_id
1 'polypeptide(L)'
;NVFLALTVGIFSAGLVGICCGDLTIAAFAQSVWDGFTGMNEVFFLTLLCGGMSELIAKNGGIAWIIQKLRKVMKGNKSAQVGIAAMVSLCDCATANNTVAIIVAGDMARDVSHEYKVDPRRTASLLDIFSCVFQGIIPYGAQLLSAAALANATVTSDALHTSPAAIVGGMWYCWILAAVGLLSIFVPFADGVCRKDPWNWEYGCAQSAVAAKKALLEKEAEDISAQ
;
A
#
# COMPACT_ATOMS: atom_id res chain seq x y z
N ASN A 1 3.70 0.78 16.60
CA ASN A 1 3.75 2.19 16.17
C ASN A 1 5.09 2.44 15.47
N VAL A 2 5.04 2.75 14.16
CA VAL A 2 6.23 2.93 13.30
C VAL A 2 7.15 4.03 13.84
N PHE A 3 6.57 5.15 14.28
CA PHE A 3 7.35 6.26 14.85
C PHE A 3 8.15 5.84 16.09
N LEU A 4 7.53 5.07 16.98
CA LEU A 4 8.22 4.56 18.17
C LEU A 4 9.38 3.63 17.77
N ALA A 5 9.14 2.72 16.81
CA ALA A 5 10.18 1.79 16.36
C ALA A 5 11.36 2.52 15.72
N LEU A 6 11.10 3.52 14.88
CA LEU A 6 12.15 4.34 14.27
C LEU A 6 12.91 5.16 15.30
N THR A 7 12.22 5.78 16.24
CA THR A 7 12.85 6.57 17.30
C THR A 7 13.76 5.69 18.19
N VAL A 8 13.25 4.54 18.64
CA VAL A 8 14.05 3.58 19.41
C VAL A 8 15.24 3.08 18.60
N GLY A 9 15.05 2.83 17.28
CA GLY A 9 16.12 2.42 16.37
C GLY A 9 17.25 3.47 16.29
N ILE A 10 16.91 4.74 16.12
CA ILE A 10 17.88 5.84 16.04
C ILE A 10 18.66 5.97 17.34
N PHE A 11 17.97 5.99 18.49
CA PHE A 11 18.65 6.13 19.79
C PHE A 11 19.48 4.91 20.15
N SER A 12 19.03 3.69 19.87
CA SER A 12 19.82 2.49 20.11
C SER A 12 21.06 2.41 19.23
N ALA A 13 20.96 2.78 17.95
CA ALA A 13 22.11 2.86 17.05
C ALA A 13 23.13 3.91 17.53
N GLY A 14 22.64 5.10 17.94
CA GLY A 14 23.49 6.14 18.53
C GLY A 14 24.19 5.69 19.80
N LEU A 15 23.47 5.00 20.70
CA LEU A 15 24.03 4.47 21.95
C LEU A 15 25.13 3.44 21.67
N VAL A 16 24.92 2.52 20.74
CA VAL A 16 25.92 1.53 20.33
C VAL A 16 27.14 2.23 19.76
N GLY A 17 26.99 3.21 18.84
CA GLY A 17 28.10 3.95 18.26
C GLY A 17 28.93 4.72 19.30
N ILE A 18 28.26 5.29 20.31
CA ILE A 18 28.94 5.97 21.42
C ILE A 18 29.70 4.96 22.35
N CYS A 19 29.08 3.83 22.67
CA CYS A 19 29.68 2.80 23.49
C CYS A 19 30.89 2.12 22.80
N CYS A 20 30.85 1.97 21.48
CA CYS A 20 31.97 1.46 20.69
C CYS A 20 33.10 2.47 20.50
N GLY A 21 32.87 3.74 20.84
CA GLY A 21 33.85 4.80 20.68
C GLY A 21 33.94 5.40 19.27
N ASP A 22 33.07 4.99 18.37
CA ASP A 22 33.04 5.47 16.99
C ASP A 22 32.34 6.84 16.85
N LEU A 23 31.46 7.19 17.81
CA LEU A 23 30.68 8.41 17.80
C LEU A 23 30.77 9.16 19.13
N THR A 24 30.90 10.49 19.07
CA THR A 24 30.70 11.36 20.24
C THR A 24 29.22 11.79 20.29
N ILE A 25 28.74 12.22 21.47
CA ILE A 25 27.38 12.74 21.62
C ILE A 25 27.12 13.91 20.67
N ALA A 26 28.08 14.80 20.47
CA ALA A 26 28.00 15.93 19.57
C ALA A 26 27.93 15.47 18.10
N ALA A 27 28.73 14.49 17.71
CA ALA A 27 28.71 13.92 16.37
C ALA A 27 27.38 13.19 16.08
N PHE A 28 26.80 12.49 17.07
CA PHE A 28 25.48 11.89 16.93
C PHE A 28 24.39 12.94 16.72
N ALA A 29 24.39 14.01 17.53
CA ALA A 29 23.42 15.10 17.37
C ALA A 29 23.55 15.78 15.98
N GLN A 30 24.79 15.98 15.51
CA GLN A 30 25.06 16.53 14.18
C GLN A 30 24.55 15.58 13.08
N SER A 31 24.80 14.28 13.19
CA SER A 31 24.29 13.28 12.22
C SER A 31 22.77 13.24 12.13
N VAL A 32 22.08 13.41 13.27
CA VAL A 32 20.61 13.51 13.31
C VAL A 32 20.15 14.78 12.60
N TRP A 33 20.81 15.91 12.83
CA TRP A 33 20.51 17.18 12.16
C TRP A 33 20.76 17.09 10.66
N ASP A 34 21.88 16.55 10.23
CA ASP A 34 22.25 16.41 8.83
C ASP A 34 21.28 15.47 8.10
N GLY A 35 20.87 14.37 8.73
CA GLY A 35 19.82 13.48 8.22
C GLY A 35 18.48 14.18 8.05
N PHE A 36 18.09 15.01 9.02
CA PHE A 36 16.84 15.77 8.95
C PHE A 36 16.88 16.82 7.84
N THR A 37 17.95 17.59 7.75
CA THR A 37 18.11 18.62 6.72
C THR A 37 18.27 18.05 5.32
N GLY A 38 18.92 16.89 5.17
CA GLY A 38 19.04 16.18 3.91
C GLY A 38 17.70 15.67 3.33
N MET A 39 16.65 15.58 4.15
CA MET A 39 15.31 15.17 3.74
C MET A 39 14.35 16.34 3.45
N ASN A 40 14.80 17.59 3.53
CA ASN A 40 13.94 18.76 3.36
C ASN A 40 13.25 18.80 1.98
N GLU A 41 13.96 18.50 0.90
CA GLU A 41 13.36 18.47 -0.45
C GLU A 41 12.25 17.43 -0.54
N VAL A 42 12.49 16.22 -0.02
CA VAL A 42 11.50 15.13 0.00
C VAL A 42 10.29 15.52 0.83
N PHE A 43 10.51 16.17 1.98
CA PHE A 43 9.44 16.64 2.86
C PHE A 43 8.54 17.68 2.15
N PHE A 44 9.13 18.72 1.58
CA PHE A 44 8.36 19.76 0.89
C PHE A 44 7.63 19.22 -0.33
N LEU A 45 8.28 18.35 -1.10
CA LEU A 45 7.66 17.75 -2.27
C LEU A 45 6.49 16.85 -1.89
N THR A 46 6.64 16.05 -0.85
CA THR A 46 5.55 15.19 -0.32
C THR A 46 4.38 16.04 0.21
N LEU A 47 4.67 17.15 0.87
CA LEU A 47 3.66 18.09 1.36
C LEU A 47 2.85 18.70 0.20
N LEU A 48 3.55 19.15 -0.87
CA LEU A 48 2.91 19.72 -2.06
C LEU A 48 2.09 18.67 -2.82
N CYS A 49 2.62 17.47 -2.99
CA CYS A 49 1.89 16.35 -3.62
C CYS A 49 0.65 15.98 -2.80
N GLY A 50 0.74 15.96 -1.47
CA GLY A 50 -0.40 15.73 -0.60
C GLY A 50 -1.49 16.79 -0.75
N GLY A 51 -1.11 18.06 -0.80
CA GLY A 51 -2.03 19.17 -1.05
C GLY A 51 -2.71 19.09 -2.43
N MET A 52 -1.94 18.78 -3.48
CA MET A 52 -2.50 18.56 -4.82
C MET A 52 -3.48 17.38 -4.86
N SER A 53 -3.14 16.29 -4.19
CA SER A 53 -4.00 15.10 -4.10
C SER A 53 -5.33 15.40 -3.46
N GLU A 54 -5.32 16.17 -2.38
CA GLU A 54 -6.53 16.60 -1.68
C GLU A 54 -7.40 17.51 -2.57
N LEU A 55 -6.80 18.41 -3.33
CA LEU A 55 -7.52 19.22 -4.32
C LEU A 55 -8.16 18.38 -5.42
N ILE A 56 -7.47 17.39 -5.95
CA ILE A 56 -8.00 16.46 -6.97
C ILE A 56 -9.17 15.67 -6.38
N ALA A 57 -9.03 15.16 -5.16
CA ALA A 57 -10.07 14.40 -4.48
C ALA A 57 -11.32 15.25 -4.22
N LYS A 58 -11.18 16.44 -3.65
CA LYS A 58 -12.30 17.37 -3.36
C LYS A 58 -13.02 17.87 -4.60
N ASN A 59 -12.32 18.04 -5.71
CA ASN A 59 -12.93 18.43 -6.98
C ASN A 59 -13.51 17.24 -7.78
N GLY A 60 -13.58 16.06 -7.19
CA GLY A 60 -14.20 14.88 -7.79
C GLY A 60 -13.39 14.22 -8.90
N GLY A 61 -12.11 14.59 -9.09
CA GLY A 61 -11.24 14.01 -10.11
C GLY A 61 -11.08 12.51 -9.96
N ILE A 62 -10.84 12.04 -8.73
CA ILE A 62 -10.73 10.61 -8.44
C ILE A 62 -12.07 9.91 -8.67
N ALA A 63 -13.18 10.49 -8.20
CA ALA A 63 -14.51 9.93 -8.40
C ALA A 63 -14.87 9.79 -9.90
N TRP A 64 -14.46 10.74 -10.72
CA TRP A 64 -14.65 10.69 -12.19
C TRP A 64 -13.87 9.52 -12.81
N ILE A 65 -12.62 9.31 -12.44
CA ILE A 65 -11.78 8.19 -12.91
C ILE A 65 -12.46 6.86 -12.55
N ILE A 66 -12.88 6.71 -11.30
CA ILE A 66 -13.53 5.51 -10.79
C ILE A 66 -14.83 5.21 -11.55
N GLN A 67 -15.68 6.22 -11.79
CA GLN A 67 -16.92 6.05 -12.57
C GLN A 67 -16.65 5.61 -14.01
N LYS A 68 -15.58 6.10 -14.64
CA LYS A 68 -15.18 5.66 -15.97
C LYS A 68 -14.74 4.21 -16.00
N LEU A 69 -13.91 3.80 -15.02
CA LEU A 69 -13.48 2.41 -14.89
C LEU A 69 -14.65 1.45 -14.66
N ARG A 70 -15.62 1.83 -13.82
CA ARG A 70 -16.81 1.01 -13.54
C ARG A 70 -17.61 0.68 -14.81
N LYS A 71 -17.67 1.58 -15.78
CA LYS A 71 -18.36 1.34 -17.05
C LYS A 71 -17.73 0.26 -17.93
N VAL A 72 -16.46 -0.04 -17.73
CA VAL A 72 -15.71 -1.06 -18.49
C VAL A 72 -15.79 -2.44 -17.81
N MET A 73 -16.17 -2.50 -16.54
CA MET A 73 -16.30 -3.75 -15.79
C MET A 73 -17.58 -4.48 -16.20
N LYS A 74 -17.44 -5.73 -16.68
CA LYS A 74 -18.58 -6.55 -17.18
C LYS A 74 -18.69 -7.92 -16.51
N GLY A 75 -17.76 -8.27 -15.61
CA GLY A 75 -17.73 -9.57 -14.94
C GLY A 75 -16.63 -9.66 -13.89
N ASN A 76 -16.57 -10.78 -13.18
CA ASN A 76 -15.66 -10.95 -12.03
C ASN A 76 -14.19 -10.65 -12.35
N LYS A 77 -13.64 -11.21 -13.46
CA LYS A 77 -12.24 -10.96 -13.83
C LYS A 77 -11.99 -9.52 -14.26
N SER A 78 -12.89 -8.92 -15.04
CA SER A 78 -12.77 -7.51 -15.43
C SER A 78 -12.96 -6.57 -14.25
N ALA A 79 -13.76 -6.94 -13.26
CA ALA A 79 -13.88 -6.20 -12.00
C ALA A 79 -12.57 -6.23 -11.20
N GLN A 80 -11.89 -7.39 -11.12
CA GLN A 80 -10.58 -7.49 -10.47
C GLN A 80 -9.52 -6.60 -11.16
N VAL A 81 -9.46 -6.62 -12.50
CA VAL A 81 -8.58 -5.71 -13.26
C VAL A 81 -8.97 -4.25 -13.01
N GLY A 82 -10.27 -3.95 -12.97
CA GLY A 82 -10.77 -2.62 -12.66
C GLY A 82 -10.39 -2.13 -11.27
N ILE A 83 -10.46 -2.98 -10.25
CA ILE A 83 -10.01 -2.67 -8.88
C ILE A 83 -8.50 -2.37 -8.87
N ALA A 84 -7.70 -3.21 -9.55
CA ALA A 84 -6.27 -3.00 -9.68
C ALA A 84 -5.95 -1.66 -10.36
N ALA A 85 -6.60 -1.37 -11.50
CA ALA A 85 -6.43 -0.10 -12.22
C ALA A 85 -6.89 1.11 -11.39
N MET A 86 -7.98 0.96 -10.63
CA MET A 86 -8.53 2.01 -9.78
C MET A 86 -7.53 2.44 -8.71
N VAL A 87 -7.01 1.49 -7.92
CA VAL A 87 -6.04 1.82 -6.86
C VAL A 87 -4.73 2.35 -7.44
N SER A 88 -4.28 1.82 -8.57
CA SER A 88 -3.09 2.30 -9.28
C SER A 88 -3.21 3.76 -9.70
N LEU A 89 -4.35 4.15 -10.29
CA LEU A 89 -4.61 5.53 -10.68
C LEU A 89 -4.78 6.47 -9.47
N CYS A 90 -5.42 5.97 -8.40
CA CYS A 90 -5.48 6.73 -7.14
C CYS A 90 -4.09 6.94 -6.57
N ASP A 91 -3.22 5.93 -6.62
CA ASP A 91 -1.84 6.04 -6.12
C ASP A 91 -0.99 6.99 -6.99
N CYS A 92 -1.14 6.94 -8.31
CA CYS A 92 -0.54 7.96 -9.19
C CYS A 92 -1.01 9.39 -8.85
N ALA A 93 -2.27 9.57 -8.46
CA ALA A 93 -2.79 10.88 -8.11
C ALA A 93 -2.36 11.36 -6.72
N THR A 94 -2.19 10.43 -5.77
CA THR A 94 -1.91 10.75 -4.36
C THR A 94 -0.45 10.58 -3.97
N ALA A 95 0.33 9.84 -4.77
CA ALA A 95 1.71 9.42 -4.48
C ALA A 95 1.85 8.79 -3.06
N ASN A 96 0.78 8.16 -2.58
CA ASN A 96 0.70 7.55 -1.26
C ASN A 96 -0.26 6.35 -1.27
N ASN A 97 0.30 5.14 -1.10
CA ASN A 97 -0.46 3.89 -1.15
C ASN A 97 -1.58 3.82 -0.08
N THR A 98 -1.32 4.30 1.13
CA THR A 98 -2.33 4.30 2.21
C THR A 98 -3.53 5.16 1.83
N VAL A 99 -3.29 6.37 1.33
CA VAL A 99 -4.35 7.27 0.86
C VAL A 99 -5.07 6.67 -0.35
N ALA A 100 -4.33 6.10 -1.30
CA ALA A 100 -4.89 5.44 -2.47
C ALA A 100 -5.83 4.29 -2.09
N ILE A 101 -5.43 3.44 -1.14
CA ILE A 101 -6.27 2.33 -0.65
C ILE A 101 -7.52 2.86 0.06
N ILE A 102 -7.40 3.88 0.90
CA ILE A 102 -8.56 4.46 1.61
C ILE A 102 -9.55 5.05 0.61
N VAL A 103 -9.08 5.83 -0.36
CA VAL A 103 -9.95 6.49 -1.35
C VAL A 103 -10.58 5.49 -2.32
N ALA A 104 -9.83 4.49 -2.78
CA ALA A 104 -10.33 3.44 -3.66
C ALA A 104 -11.16 2.38 -2.92
N GLY A 105 -10.98 2.23 -1.61
CA GLY A 105 -11.49 1.13 -0.81
C GLY A 105 -13.01 1.00 -0.81
N ASP A 106 -13.73 2.10 -0.59
CA ASP A 106 -15.20 2.08 -0.57
C ASP A 106 -15.77 1.65 -1.92
N MET A 107 -15.23 2.19 -3.02
CA MET A 107 -15.67 1.85 -4.36
C MET A 107 -15.25 0.42 -4.76
N ALA A 108 -14.08 -0.02 -4.34
CA ALA A 108 -13.64 -1.41 -4.55
C ALA A 108 -14.52 -2.40 -3.79
N ARG A 109 -15.01 -2.02 -2.61
CA ARG A 109 -16.01 -2.79 -1.84
C ARG A 109 -17.32 -2.92 -2.60
N ASP A 110 -17.84 -1.82 -3.16
CA ASP A 110 -19.07 -1.82 -3.95
C ASP A 110 -18.93 -2.70 -5.19
N VAL A 111 -17.83 -2.56 -5.93
CA VAL A 111 -17.50 -3.39 -7.10
C VAL A 111 -17.36 -4.86 -6.69
N SER A 112 -16.69 -5.15 -5.58
CA SER A 112 -16.55 -6.48 -5.03
C SER A 112 -17.92 -7.13 -4.76
N HIS A 113 -18.85 -6.38 -4.16
CA HIS A 113 -20.20 -6.85 -3.87
C HIS A 113 -21.03 -7.06 -5.15
N GLU A 114 -20.96 -6.13 -6.09
CA GLU A 114 -21.70 -6.17 -7.37
C GLU A 114 -21.26 -7.36 -8.24
N TYR A 115 -19.94 -7.57 -8.39
CA TYR A 115 -19.38 -8.59 -9.29
C TYR A 115 -18.98 -9.89 -8.55
N LYS A 116 -19.35 -10.02 -7.26
CA LYS A 116 -19.05 -11.19 -6.43
C LYS A 116 -17.58 -11.57 -6.41
N VAL A 117 -16.70 -10.56 -6.30
CA VAL A 117 -15.27 -10.74 -6.06
C VAL A 117 -15.07 -10.91 -4.56
N ASP A 118 -14.39 -11.96 -4.13
CA ASP A 118 -14.12 -12.19 -2.71
C ASP A 118 -13.43 -10.97 -2.07
N PRO A 119 -13.95 -10.42 -0.95
CA PRO A 119 -13.37 -9.23 -0.32
C PRO A 119 -11.90 -9.38 0.07
N ARG A 120 -11.46 -10.59 0.44
CA ARG A 120 -10.04 -10.89 0.72
C ARG A 120 -9.19 -10.75 -0.53
N ARG A 121 -9.72 -11.18 -1.68
CA ARG A 121 -9.09 -11.00 -2.98
C ARG A 121 -9.03 -9.52 -3.37
N THR A 122 -10.12 -8.80 -3.16
CA THR A 122 -10.19 -7.35 -3.37
C THR A 122 -9.13 -6.62 -2.54
N ALA A 123 -9.03 -6.93 -1.24
CA ALA A 123 -8.02 -6.34 -0.35
C ALA A 123 -6.59 -6.64 -0.84
N SER A 124 -6.31 -7.89 -1.25
CA SER A 124 -4.99 -8.25 -1.81
C SER A 124 -4.67 -7.49 -3.09
N LEU A 125 -5.64 -7.28 -3.98
CA LEU A 125 -5.42 -6.50 -5.21
C LEU A 125 -5.17 -5.02 -4.92
N LEU A 126 -5.90 -4.44 -3.98
CA LEU A 126 -5.67 -3.06 -3.54
C LEU A 126 -4.25 -2.89 -3.00
N ASP A 127 -3.81 -3.79 -2.12
CA ASP A 127 -2.48 -3.74 -1.51
C ASP A 127 -1.36 -3.97 -2.54
N ILE A 128 -1.43 -5.02 -3.34
CA ILE A 128 -0.42 -5.35 -4.35
C ILE A 128 -0.23 -4.19 -5.32
N PHE A 129 -1.31 -3.68 -5.91
CA PHE A 129 -1.20 -2.68 -6.97
C PHE A 129 -0.91 -1.28 -6.45
N SER A 130 -1.32 -0.92 -5.23
CA SER A 130 -0.84 0.31 -4.60
C SER A 130 0.66 0.24 -4.32
N CYS A 131 1.17 -0.85 -3.74
CA CYS A 131 2.60 -1.01 -3.48
C CYS A 131 3.44 -1.00 -4.76
N VAL A 132 2.95 -1.63 -5.85
CA VAL A 132 3.62 -1.60 -7.15
C VAL A 132 3.76 -0.17 -7.65
N PHE A 133 2.67 0.57 -7.72
CA PHE A 133 2.69 1.93 -8.28
C PHE A 133 3.46 2.88 -7.38
N GLN A 134 3.29 2.81 -6.07
CA GLN A 134 4.08 3.56 -5.10
C GLN A 134 5.59 3.33 -5.29
N GLY A 135 6.01 2.12 -5.64
CA GLY A 135 7.41 1.78 -5.87
C GLY A 135 7.98 2.24 -7.21
N ILE A 136 7.15 2.57 -8.21
CA ILE A 136 7.61 2.99 -9.55
C ILE A 136 7.31 4.45 -9.88
N ILE A 137 6.55 5.17 -9.04
CA ILE A 137 6.24 6.59 -9.25
C ILE A 137 7.49 7.44 -8.97
N PRO A 138 8.08 8.13 -9.97
CA PRO A 138 9.34 8.83 -9.80
C PRO A 138 9.25 10.07 -8.88
N TYR A 139 8.08 10.62 -8.68
CA TYR A 139 7.78 11.71 -7.73
C TYR A 139 7.29 11.20 -6.36
N GLY A 140 7.25 9.89 -6.15
CA GLY A 140 6.94 9.29 -4.85
C GLY A 140 8.09 9.40 -3.86
N ALA A 141 7.77 9.51 -2.58
CA ALA A 141 8.76 9.69 -1.50
C ALA A 141 9.84 8.59 -1.49
N GLN A 142 9.50 7.35 -1.89
CA GLN A 142 10.43 6.22 -1.92
C GLN A 142 11.58 6.44 -2.91
N LEU A 143 11.26 6.75 -4.17
CA LEU A 143 12.28 6.94 -5.21
C LEU A 143 13.05 8.24 -5.04
N LEU A 144 12.40 9.29 -4.54
CA LEU A 144 13.06 10.55 -4.20
C LEU A 144 14.08 10.35 -3.07
N SER A 145 13.68 9.65 -1.99
CA SER A 145 14.59 9.33 -0.87
C SER A 145 15.73 8.41 -1.32
N ALA A 146 15.44 7.41 -2.15
CA ALA A 146 16.46 6.52 -2.69
C ALA A 146 17.49 7.28 -3.54
N ALA A 147 17.03 8.17 -4.44
CA ALA A 147 17.91 8.99 -5.27
C ALA A 147 18.73 9.96 -4.41
N ALA A 148 18.11 10.62 -3.43
CA ALA A 148 18.79 11.55 -2.53
C ALA A 148 19.91 10.85 -1.73
N LEU A 149 19.63 9.68 -1.16
CA LEU A 149 20.61 8.90 -0.42
C LEU A 149 21.72 8.36 -1.32
N ALA A 150 21.38 7.86 -2.51
CA ALA A 150 22.39 7.40 -3.46
C ALA A 150 23.32 8.55 -3.87
N ASN A 151 22.78 9.71 -4.18
CA ASN A 151 23.57 10.88 -4.60
C ASN A 151 24.40 11.47 -3.46
N ALA A 152 23.95 11.36 -2.20
CA ALA A 152 24.72 11.81 -1.03
C ALA A 152 25.99 11.00 -0.80
N THR A 153 26.06 9.75 -1.30
CA THR A 153 27.24 8.87 -1.15
C THR A 153 28.23 9.00 -2.32
N VAL A 154 27.86 9.71 -3.39
CA VAL A 154 28.68 9.80 -4.61
C VAL A 154 29.31 11.19 -4.70
N THR A 155 30.63 11.24 -4.85
CA THR A 155 31.42 12.48 -4.95
C THR A 155 31.47 13.06 -6.36
N SER A 156 31.08 12.31 -7.40
CA SER A 156 31.12 12.71 -8.80
C SER A 156 29.75 12.97 -9.35
N ASP A 157 29.48 14.20 -9.80
CA ASP A 157 28.20 14.60 -10.40
C ASP A 157 27.81 13.75 -11.61
N ALA A 158 28.79 13.18 -12.33
CA ALA A 158 28.56 12.32 -13.47
C ALA A 158 27.89 10.97 -13.10
N LEU A 159 27.93 10.58 -11.83
CA LEU A 159 27.35 9.35 -11.31
C LEU A 159 26.03 9.60 -10.56
N HIS A 160 25.56 10.84 -10.46
CA HIS A 160 24.28 11.14 -9.85
C HIS A 160 23.15 10.49 -10.63
N THR A 161 22.25 9.88 -9.89
CA THR A 161 21.09 9.18 -10.46
C THR A 161 19.80 9.96 -10.21
N SER A 162 18.90 9.94 -11.19
CA SER A 162 17.56 10.52 -11.04
C SER A 162 16.57 9.48 -10.53
N PRO A 163 15.49 9.88 -9.84
CA PRO A 163 14.43 8.95 -9.44
C PRO A 163 13.88 8.14 -10.62
N ALA A 164 13.72 8.76 -11.79
CA ALA A 164 13.26 8.09 -13.00
C ALA A 164 14.22 7.01 -13.52
N ALA A 165 15.52 7.19 -13.35
CA ALA A 165 16.52 6.19 -13.75
C ALA A 165 16.44 4.93 -12.86
N ILE A 166 16.06 5.09 -11.59
CA ILE A 166 15.92 3.97 -10.64
C ILE A 166 14.74 3.07 -11.02
N VAL A 167 13.67 3.63 -11.61
CA VAL A 167 12.44 2.89 -11.97
C VAL A 167 12.75 1.64 -12.81
N GLY A 168 13.66 1.74 -13.76
CA GLY A 168 14.07 0.62 -14.61
C GLY A 168 14.71 -0.54 -13.84
N GLY A 169 15.35 -0.26 -12.71
CA GLY A 169 15.98 -1.24 -11.81
C GLY A 169 15.03 -1.85 -10.77
N MET A 170 13.78 -1.40 -10.70
CA MET A 170 12.80 -1.88 -9.71
C MET A 170 12.15 -3.22 -10.12
N TRP A 171 12.97 -4.23 -10.37
CA TRP A 171 12.54 -5.57 -10.82
C TRP A 171 11.46 -6.19 -9.92
N TYR A 172 11.54 -5.97 -8.61
CA TYR A 172 10.53 -6.46 -7.67
C TYR A 172 9.14 -5.93 -8.02
N CYS A 173 9.00 -4.63 -8.25
CA CYS A 173 7.71 -4.02 -8.58
C CYS A 173 7.17 -4.51 -9.92
N TRP A 174 8.02 -4.64 -10.93
CA TRP A 174 7.64 -5.15 -12.25
C TRP A 174 7.19 -6.61 -12.20
N ILE A 175 7.93 -7.46 -11.49
CA ILE A 175 7.58 -8.87 -11.30
C ILE A 175 6.28 -8.97 -10.50
N LEU A 176 6.13 -8.19 -9.43
CA LEU A 176 4.92 -8.18 -8.61
C LEU A 176 3.69 -7.74 -9.42
N ALA A 177 3.83 -6.72 -10.29
CA ALA A 177 2.77 -6.31 -11.20
C ALA A 177 2.37 -7.43 -12.15
N ALA A 178 3.35 -8.07 -12.78
CA ALA A 178 3.12 -9.17 -13.72
C ALA A 178 2.44 -10.37 -13.03
N VAL A 179 2.93 -10.79 -11.87
CA VAL A 179 2.37 -11.89 -11.08
C VAL A 179 0.98 -11.52 -10.56
N GLY A 180 0.78 -10.29 -10.09
CA GLY A 180 -0.51 -9.77 -9.66
C GLY A 180 -1.57 -9.83 -10.77
N LEU A 181 -1.24 -9.35 -11.97
CA LEU A 181 -2.11 -9.46 -13.14
C LEU A 181 -2.35 -10.92 -13.54
N LEU A 182 -1.30 -11.74 -13.60
CA LEU A 182 -1.41 -13.15 -13.94
C LEU A 182 -2.34 -13.88 -12.96
N SER A 183 -2.29 -13.54 -11.68
CA SER A 183 -3.14 -14.13 -10.64
C SER A 183 -4.64 -13.88 -10.85
N ILE A 184 -5.03 -12.86 -11.61
CA ILE A 184 -6.44 -12.59 -11.95
C ILE A 184 -6.94 -13.60 -12.98
N PHE A 185 -6.07 -14.01 -13.91
CA PHE A 185 -6.45 -14.92 -15.01
C PHE A 185 -6.22 -16.38 -14.65
N VAL A 186 -5.13 -16.67 -13.92
CA VAL A 186 -4.75 -18.00 -13.47
C VAL A 186 -4.99 -18.11 -11.95
N PRO A 187 -5.89 -18.98 -11.49
CA PRO A 187 -6.34 -19.02 -10.10
C PRO A 187 -5.37 -19.75 -9.15
N PHE A 188 -4.06 -19.50 -9.26
CA PHE A 188 -3.05 -20.09 -8.37
C PHE A 188 -3.04 -19.43 -6.98
N ALA A 189 -3.48 -18.18 -6.89
CA ALA A 189 -3.53 -17.42 -5.64
C ALA A 189 -4.88 -17.53 -4.91
N ASP A 190 -5.88 -18.20 -5.49
CA ASP A 190 -7.24 -18.29 -4.96
C ASP A 190 -7.43 -19.43 -3.93
N GLY A 191 -6.34 -20.06 -3.50
CA GLY A 191 -6.40 -21.26 -2.65
C GLY A 191 -7.23 -21.10 -1.39
N VAL A 192 -7.12 -19.99 -0.69
CA VAL A 192 -7.90 -19.68 0.51
C VAL A 192 -9.36 -19.39 0.16
N CYS A 193 -9.60 -18.51 -0.81
CA CYS A 193 -10.94 -18.13 -1.24
C CYS A 193 -11.74 -19.32 -1.83
N ARG A 194 -11.04 -20.28 -2.43
CA ARG A 194 -11.64 -21.49 -3.00
C ARG A 194 -11.97 -22.56 -1.95
N LYS A 195 -11.11 -22.69 -0.93
CA LYS A 195 -11.33 -23.65 0.18
C LYS A 195 -12.41 -23.18 1.15
N ASP A 196 -12.48 -21.88 1.35
CA ASP A 196 -13.40 -21.24 2.28
C ASP A 196 -14.05 -20.03 1.60
N PRO A 197 -15.07 -20.26 0.74
CA PRO A 197 -15.68 -19.20 -0.07
C PRO A 197 -16.41 -18.19 0.81
N TRP A 198 -16.47 -16.94 0.33
CA TRP A 198 -17.17 -15.86 1.00
C TRP A 198 -18.68 -16.04 0.92
N ASN A 199 -19.34 -15.97 2.06
CA ASN A 199 -20.80 -15.98 2.13
C ASN A 199 -21.33 -14.55 2.08
N TRP A 200 -21.98 -14.22 0.98
CA TRP A 200 -22.49 -12.87 0.72
C TRP A 200 -23.71 -12.47 1.55
N GLU A 201 -24.45 -13.46 2.05
CA GLU A 201 -25.62 -13.23 2.91
C GLU A 201 -25.18 -12.83 4.33
N TYR A 202 -24.16 -13.51 4.85
CA TYR A 202 -23.65 -13.28 6.21
C TYR A 202 -22.46 -12.32 6.24
N GLY A 203 -21.92 -11.93 5.10
CA GLY A 203 -20.79 -10.99 5.00
C GLY A 203 -19.48 -11.51 5.63
N CYS A 204 -19.29 -12.81 5.67
CA CYS A 204 -18.08 -13.46 6.21
C CYS A 204 -17.75 -14.76 5.47
N ALA A 205 -16.61 -15.35 5.77
CA ALA A 205 -16.20 -16.62 5.20
C ALA A 205 -17.12 -17.77 5.69
N GLN A 206 -17.27 -18.81 4.88
CA GLN A 206 -18.17 -19.93 5.17
C GLN A 206 -17.84 -20.62 6.50
N SER A 207 -16.55 -20.77 6.82
CA SER A 207 -16.08 -21.31 8.10
C SER A 207 -16.56 -20.48 9.31
N ALA A 208 -16.55 -19.15 9.18
CA ALA A 208 -17.02 -18.24 10.22
C ALA A 208 -18.54 -18.31 10.42
N VAL A 209 -19.31 -18.56 9.34
CA VAL A 209 -20.76 -18.80 9.43
C VAL A 209 -21.04 -20.07 10.22
N ALA A 210 -20.32 -21.15 9.93
CA ALA A 210 -20.46 -22.42 10.62
C ALA A 210 -20.13 -22.29 12.13
N ALA A 211 -19.03 -21.60 12.45
CA ALA A 211 -18.64 -21.35 13.84
C ALA A 211 -19.69 -20.52 14.60
N LYS A 212 -20.25 -19.48 13.96
CA LYS A 212 -21.29 -18.65 14.56
C LYS A 212 -22.60 -19.42 14.80
N LYS A 213 -22.99 -20.29 13.86
CA LYS A 213 -24.17 -21.15 14.05
C LYS A 213 -23.98 -22.12 15.21
N ALA A 214 -22.82 -22.78 15.29
CA ALA A 214 -22.51 -23.70 16.39
C ALA A 214 -22.50 -23.00 17.75
N LEU A 215 -22.04 -21.74 17.83
CA LEU A 215 -22.12 -20.95 19.06
C LEU A 215 -23.56 -20.64 19.47
N LEU A 216 -24.40 -20.24 18.52
CA LEU A 216 -25.82 -19.95 18.78
C LEU A 216 -26.62 -21.19 19.18
N GLU A 217 -26.31 -22.34 18.58
CA GLU A 217 -26.93 -23.63 18.98
C GLU A 217 -26.54 -23.98 20.41
N LYS A 218 -25.29 -23.82 20.79
CA LYS A 218 -24.81 -24.09 22.15
C LYS A 218 -25.42 -23.12 23.18
N GLU A 219 -25.55 -21.85 22.87
CA GLU A 219 -26.24 -20.88 23.73
C GLU A 219 -27.73 -21.23 23.92
N ALA A 220 -28.40 -21.69 22.86
CA ALA A 220 -29.79 -22.12 22.92
C ALA A 220 -29.96 -23.37 23.76
N GLU A 221 -29.06 -24.36 23.68
CA GLU A 221 -29.04 -25.53 24.52
C GLU A 221 -28.82 -25.17 26.00
N ASP A 222 -27.88 -24.29 26.31
CA ASP A 222 -27.59 -23.83 27.66
C ASP A 222 -28.81 -23.10 28.32
N ILE A 223 -29.55 -22.31 27.50
CA ILE A 223 -30.76 -21.62 27.96
C ILE A 223 -31.90 -22.59 28.19
N SER A 224 -32.02 -23.66 27.37
CA SER A 224 -33.07 -24.67 27.53
C SER A 224 -32.82 -25.63 28.69
N ALA A 225 -31.59 -25.69 29.19
CA ALA A 225 -31.17 -26.54 30.31
C ALA A 225 -31.30 -25.86 31.70
N GLN A 226 -31.62 -24.57 31.72
CA GLN A 226 -31.94 -23.78 32.92
C GLN A 226 -33.44 -23.70 33.16
#